data_e671f0ede1a2c56fb64527184b713a24
#
_entry.id   e671f0ede1a2c56fb64527184b713a24
#
_cell.length_a   1.000
_cell.length_b   1.000
_cell.length_c   1.000
_cell.angle_alpha   90.00
_cell.angle_beta   90.00
_cell.angle_gamma   90.00
#
_symmetry.space_group_name_H-M   'P 1'
#
loop_
_entity.id
_entity.type
_entity.pdbx_description
1 polymer ?
#
loop_
_entity_poly.entity_id
_entity_poly.type
_entity_poly.pdbx_seq_one_letter_code
_entity_poly.pdbx_strand_id
1 'polypeptide(L)'
;MLSKDAAKLLTATVILAGTLMAQSKKELHFTVGPRAGVSVMNPYGSISVKPSSGNTIAVTAILHSDKVEIDNNQSGNRVDIQSHLLAGADSDSGRVDYEILVPADSSITLHSSTGTLHAEKLHGDVSLEGPGAAVDVRDISDAHVHVKTMNGSVNLDNIKNGHVEVDSLSGEVTLNSVNGALVQVVSTSGRINYIGDFGNSGEYRLTSHSGDIEATIPEWTSADVSARSIRGEVHDDIPLQPKNHTPFPLDKGRAFAGTMGRVAVSSTVVLRTFSGKIHLRKRAEKQ
;
A
#
# COMPACT_ATOMS: atom_id res chain seq x y z
N MET A 1 -82.15 18.84 21.36
CA MET A 1 -81.13 19.85 21.17
C MET A 1 -79.78 19.24 21.41
N LEU A 2 -78.99 19.02 20.37
CA LEU A 2 -77.73 18.31 20.38
C LEU A 2 -76.61 19.26 20.70
N SER A 3 -75.82 18.94 21.72
CA SER A 3 -74.51 19.52 22.00
C SER A 3 -73.42 18.68 21.30
N LYS A 4 -72.62 19.33 20.45
CA LYS A 4 -71.48 18.74 19.77
C LYS A 4 -70.22 19.08 20.56
N ASP A 5 -69.66 18.12 21.24
CA ASP A 5 -68.31 18.22 21.82
C ASP A 5 -67.29 17.86 20.76
N ALA A 6 -66.47 18.84 20.36
CA ALA A 6 -65.36 18.68 19.46
C ALA A 6 -64.10 18.32 20.24
N ALA A 7 -63.70 17.06 20.16
CA ALA A 7 -62.41 16.59 20.69
C ALA A 7 -61.27 17.14 19.81
N LYS A 8 -60.42 18.01 20.36
CA LYS A 8 -59.17 18.45 19.73
C LYS A 8 -58.08 17.39 19.94
N LEU A 9 -57.74 16.71 18.88
CA LEU A 9 -56.61 15.79 18.83
C LEU A 9 -55.31 16.59 18.77
N LEU A 10 -54.55 16.62 19.84
CA LEU A 10 -53.22 17.24 19.90
C LEU A 10 -52.20 16.27 19.35
N THR A 11 -51.76 16.43 18.08
CA THR A 11 -50.68 15.67 17.50
C THR A 11 -49.34 16.21 18.00
N ALA A 12 -48.71 15.52 18.93
CA ALA A 12 -47.37 15.85 19.35
C ALA A 12 -46.36 15.35 18.31
N THR A 13 -45.80 16.26 17.51
CA THR A 13 -44.70 15.97 16.61
C THR A 13 -43.41 15.90 17.42
N VAL A 14 -42.93 14.70 17.66
CA VAL A 14 -41.60 14.49 18.24
C VAL A 14 -40.58 14.77 17.13
N ILE A 15 -39.94 15.92 17.19
CA ILE A 15 -38.77 16.23 16.37
C ILE A 15 -37.58 15.50 17.01
N LEU A 16 -37.21 14.39 16.40
CA LEU A 16 -35.96 13.68 16.73
C LEU A 16 -34.81 14.53 16.17
N ALA A 17 -34.28 15.43 17.01
CA ALA A 17 -33.06 16.17 16.69
C ALA A 17 -31.89 15.16 16.73
N GLY A 18 -31.59 14.58 15.56
CA GLY A 18 -30.33 13.87 15.38
C GLY A 18 -29.18 14.86 15.54
N THR A 19 -28.36 14.66 16.55
CA THR A 19 -27.08 15.38 16.68
C THR A 19 -26.21 14.97 15.51
N LEU A 20 -26.22 15.75 14.42
CA LEU A 20 -25.15 15.71 13.44
C LEU A 20 -23.88 16.09 14.19
N MET A 21 -22.99 15.10 14.43
CA MET A 21 -21.62 15.38 14.84
C MET A 21 -21.01 16.21 13.70
N ALA A 22 -20.81 17.50 13.95
CA ALA A 22 -20.22 18.39 12.98
C ALA A 22 -18.75 18.00 12.79
N GLN A 23 -18.42 17.42 11.65
CA GLN A 23 -17.04 17.22 11.24
C GLN A 23 -16.37 18.59 11.15
N SER A 24 -15.29 18.77 11.89
CA SER A 24 -14.48 19.99 11.81
C SER A 24 -13.43 19.82 10.72
N LYS A 25 -13.33 20.81 9.83
CA LYS A 25 -12.35 20.83 8.74
C LYS A 25 -11.27 21.85 9.05
N LYS A 26 -10.01 21.44 9.00
CA LYS A 26 -8.85 22.33 9.14
C LYS A 26 -8.05 22.31 7.83
N GLU A 27 -7.77 23.49 7.28
CA GLU A 27 -6.98 23.65 6.06
C GLU A 27 -5.64 24.31 6.39
N LEU A 28 -4.55 23.74 5.85
CA LEU A 28 -3.19 24.27 6.01
C LEU A 28 -2.55 24.39 4.63
N HIS A 29 -1.78 25.43 4.43
CA HIS A 29 -1.05 25.69 3.18
C HIS A 29 0.39 26.05 3.48
N PHE A 30 1.33 25.40 2.77
CA PHE A 30 2.76 25.61 2.94
C PHE A 30 3.39 25.88 1.58
N THR A 31 4.14 26.95 1.45
CA THR A 31 4.94 27.20 0.25
C THR A 31 6.27 26.49 0.40
N VAL A 32 6.66 25.68 -0.59
CA VAL A 32 7.86 24.85 -0.58
C VAL A 32 8.65 25.00 -1.88
N GLY A 33 9.91 24.62 -1.88
CA GLY A 33 10.73 24.49 -3.07
C GLY A 33 10.62 23.08 -3.70
N PRO A 34 11.44 22.81 -4.74
CA PRO A 34 11.52 21.47 -5.36
C PRO A 34 11.92 20.39 -4.36
N ARG A 35 11.43 19.18 -4.58
CA ARG A 35 11.72 18.01 -3.75
C ARG A 35 11.41 18.25 -2.27
N ALA A 36 10.22 18.73 -1.99
CA ALA A 36 9.75 18.92 -0.63
C ALA A 36 9.60 17.57 0.11
N GLY A 37 9.79 17.60 1.42
CA GLY A 37 9.52 16.47 2.30
C GLY A 37 8.24 16.68 3.09
N VAL A 38 7.33 15.71 3.12
CA VAL A 38 6.11 15.75 3.93
C VAL A 38 6.06 14.55 4.84
N SER A 39 5.93 14.79 6.14
CA SER A 39 5.77 13.76 7.15
C SER A 39 4.42 13.93 7.84
N VAL A 40 3.62 12.85 7.90
CA VAL A 40 2.33 12.86 8.58
C VAL A 40 2.27 11.70 9.56
N MET A 41 2.10 12.04 10.83
CA MET A 41 1.88 11.07 11.92
C MET A 41 0.44 11.18 12.41
N ASN A 42 -0.35 10.17 12.09
CA ASN A 42 -1.76 10.12 12.44
C ASN A 42 -2.06 8.81 13.18
N PRO A 43 -2.43 8.82 14.45
CA PRO A 43 -2.77 7.59 15.16
C PRO A 43 -3.94 6.82 14.52
N TYR A 44 -4.99 7.54 14.09
CA TYR A 44 -6.20 6.92 13.55
C TYR A 44 -6.79 7.71 12.37
N GLY A 45 -7.16 6.99 11.32
CA GLY A 45 -7.80 7.55 10.12
C GLY A 45 -6.95 7.44 8.87
N SER A 46 -7.51 7.82 7.75
CA SER A 46 -6.89 7.68 6.44
C SER A 46 -6.01 8.88 6.09
N ILE A 47 -4.96 8.63 5.30
CA ILE A 47 -4.11 9.68 4.73
C ILE A 47 -4.03 9.45 3.22
N SER A 48 -4.48 10.43 2.44
CA SER A 48 -4.41 10.40 0.97
C SER A 48 -3.51 11.51 0.47
N VAL A 49 -2.48 11.14 -0.30
CA VAL A 49 -1.54 12.09 -0.92
C VAL A 49 -1.63 11.99 -2.43
N LYS A 50 -1.82 13.14 -3.07
CA LYS A 50 -1.94 13.29 -4.51
C LYS A 50 -1.07 14.43 -5.02
N PRO A 51 -0.67 14.42 -6.30
CA PRO A 51 0.10 15.51 -6.86
C PRO A 51 -0.75 16.75 -7.06
N SER A 52 -0.12 17.90 -6.89
CA SER A 52 -0.64 19.22 -7.24
C SER A 52 0.23 19.90 -8.29
N SER A 53 -0.31 20.92 -8.94
CA SER A 53 0.47 21.82 -9.78
C SER A 53 1.06 22.94 -8.93
N GLY A 54 2.37 23.19 -9.05
CA GLY A 54 3.05 24.29 -8.37
C GLY A 54 3.82 23.88 -7.12
N ASN A 55 4.21 24.86 -6.32
CA ASN A 55 5.13 24.72 -5.19
C ASN A 55 4.41 24.88 -3.84
N THR A 56 3.21 24.35 -3.73
CA THR A 56 2.41 24.46 -2.50
C THR A 56 1.97 23.08 -2.03
N ILE A 57 2.14 22.83 -0.75
CA ILE A 57 1.51 21.70 -0.07
C ILE A 57 0.21 22.22 0.54
N ALA A 58 -0.91 21.61 0.14
CA ALA A 58 -2.23 21.90 0.70
C ALA A 58 -2.70 20.68 1.49
N VAL A 59 -3.07 20.90 2.73
CA VAL A 59 -3.53 19.86 3.65
C VAL A 59 -4.94 20.16 4.08
N THR A 60 -5.82 19.21 3.88
CA THR A 60 -7.17 19.21 4.44
C THR A 60 -7.26 18.12 5.48
N ALA A 61 -7.49 18.49 6.72
CA ALA A 61 -7.72 17.54 7.81
C ALA A 61 -9.19 17.57 8.22
N ILE A 62 -9.82 16.41 8.24
CA ILE A 62 -11.22 16.20 8.63
C ILE A 62 -11.20 15.53 10.01
N LEU A 63 -11.50 16.30 11.04
CA LEU A 63 -11.54 15.84 12.43
C LEU A 63 -12.96 15.30 12.72
N HIS A 64 -13.00 14.10 13.28
CA HIS A 64 -14.27 13.43 13.63
C HIS A 64 -14.75 13.77 15.04
N SER A 65 -13.93 14.47 15.84
CA SER A 65 -14.31 14.99 17.15
C SER A 65 -13.42 16.19 17.56
N ASP A 66 -13.69 16.76 18.71
CA ASP A 66 -12.89 17.80 19.37
C ASP A 66 -11.76 17.25 20.25
N LYS A 67 -11.57 15.92 20.27
CA LYS A 67 -10.53 15.25 21.07
C LYS A 67 -9.20 15.08 20.33
N VAL A 68 -9.00 15.78 19.26
CA VAL A 68 -7.75 15.75 18.48
C VAL A 68 -7.33 17.16 18.14
N GLU A 69 -6.07 17.47 18.35
CA GLU A 69 -5.42 18.67 17.87
C GLU A 69 -4.46 18.32 16.75
N ILE A 70 -4.27 19.26 15.81
CA ILE A 70 -3.33 19.09 14.70
C ILE A 70 -2.19 20.05 14.90
N ASP A 71 -1.02 19.48 15.16
CA ASP A 71 0.24 20.18 15.21
C ASP A 71 0.89 20.18 13.83
N ASN A 72 1.51 21.27 13.46
CA ASN A 72 2.25 21.38 12.21
C ASN A 72 3.51 22.23 12.39
N ASN A 73 4.53 21.86 11.63
CA ASN A 73 5.79 22.60 11.61
C ASN A 73 6.36 22.62 10.20
N GLN A 74 6.87 23.75 9.77
CA GLN A 74 7.60 23.88 8.52
C GLN A 74 9.03 24.30 8.80
N SER A 75 9.99 23.53 8.30
CA SER A 75 11.42 23.88 8.33
C SER A 75 12.00 23.82 6.91
N GLY A 76 12.10 24.95 6.27
CA GLY A 76 12.49 25.04 4.86
C GLY A 76 11.51 24.29 3.95
N ASN A 77 12.02 23.27 3.25
CA ASN A 77 11.22 22.40 2.35
C ASN A 77 10.56 21.22 3.04
N ARG A 78 10.72 21.08 4.36
CA ARG A 78 10.10 19.98 5.12
C ARG A 78 8.88 20.48 5.87
N VAL A 79 7.79 19.74 5.75
CA VAL A 79 6.53 19.96 6.48
C VAL A 79 6.24 18.71 7.30
N ASP A 80 6.11 18.88 8.60
CA ASP A 80 5.76 17.83 9.55
C ASP A 80 4.36 18.12 10.11
N ILE A 81 3.47 17.12 10.09
CA ILE A 81 2.09 17.21 10.55
C ILE A 81 1.86 16.06 11.52
N GLN A 82 1.24 16.35 12.65
CA GLN A 82 0.95 15.35 13.66
C GLN A 82 -0.45 15.53 14.24
N SER A 83 -1.24 14.45 14.32
CA SER A 83 -2.46 14.42 15.11
C SER A 83 -2.12 14.13 16.57
N HIS A 84 -2.44 15.07 17.45
CA HIS A 84 -2.25 14.96 18.89
C HIS A 84 -3.57 14.57 19.57
N LEU A 85 -3.60 13.39 20.21
CA LEU A 85 -4.79 12.89 20.90
C LEU A 85 -4.91 13.54 22.29
N LEU A 86 -6.07 14.11 22.59
CA LEU A 86 -6.39 14.64 23.89
C LEU A 86 -6.83 13.54 24.85
N ALA A 87 -6.86 13.84 26.14
CA ALA A 87 -7.21 12.87 27.18
C ALA A 87 -8.60 12.26 26.94
N GLY A 88 -8.66 10.93 26.95
CA GLY A 88 -9.88 10.16 26.72
C GLY A 88 -10.27 10.04 25.23
N ALA A 89 -9.39 10.34 24.30
CA ALA A 89 -9.57 9.99 22.90
C ALA A 89 -9.34 8.48 22.71
N ASP A 90 -10.16 7.87 21.85
CA ASP A 90 -10.07 6.49 21.39
C ASP A 90 -9.92 6.45 19.84
N SER A 91 -10.00 5.26 19.24
CA SER A 91 -9.86 5.10 17.79
C SER A 91 -10.93 5.84 16.97
N ASP A 92 -12.11 6.03 17.52
CA ASP A 92 -13.22 6.67 16.83
C ASP A 92 -13.19 8.19 17.02
N SER A 93 -13.08 8.62 18.28
CA SER A 93 -13.00 10.04 18.64
C SER A 93 -11.63 10.67 18.34
N GLY A 94 -10.58 9.87 18.21
CA GLY A 94 -9.24 10.30 17.81
C GLY A 94 -9.01 10.28 16.29
N ARG A 95 -10.02 9.98 15.48
CA ARG A 95 -9.90 9.84 14.05
C ARG A 95 -9.76 11.18 13.34
N VAL A 96 -8.74 11.25 12.47
CA VAL A 96 -8.54 12.36 11.54
C VAL A 96 -8.28 11.78 10.14
N ASP A 97 -9.02 12.21 9.14
CA ASP A 97 -8.76 11.85 7.76
C ASP A 97 -8.05 13.02 7.04
N TYR A 98 -6.92 12.73 6.39
CA TYR A 98 -6.11 13.72 5.69
C TYR A 98 -6.22 13.57 4.18
N GLU A 99 -6.48 14.70 3.50
CA GLU A 99 -6.30 14.87 2.06
C GLU A 99 -5.17 15.86 1.81
N ILE A 100 -4.12 15.43 1.14
CA ILE A 100 -2.90 16.20 1.00
C ILE A 100 -2.52 16.31 -0.48
N LEU A 101 -2.34 17.53 -0.94
CA LEU A 101 -1.85 17.82 -2.27
C LEU A 101 -0.40 18.30 -2.17
N VAL A 102 0.52 17.66 -2.91
CA VAL A 102 1.96 17.95 -2.86
C VAL A 102 2.52 18.14 -4.28
N PRO A 103 3.61 18.89 -4.47
CA PRO A 103 4.36 18.83 -5.73
C PRO A 103 4.74 17.38 -6.07
N ALA A 104 4.67 16.99 -7.34
CA ALA A 104 4.85 15.60 -7.76
C ALA A 104 6.25 15.01 -7.43
N ASP A 105 7.26 15.85 -7.27
CA ASP A 105 8.63 15.47 -6.89
C ASP A 105 8.87 15.42 -5.36
N SER A 106 7.81 15.54 -4.56
CA SER A 106 7.89 15.50 -3.09
C SER A 106 8.10 14.09 -2.58
N SER A 107 8.94 13.96 -1.56
CA SER A 107 9.07 12.73 -0.78
C SER A 107 8.09 12.74 0.40
N ILE A 108 7.44 11.61 0.65
CA ILE A 108 6.43 11.50 1.70
C ILE A 108 6.76 10.40 2.71
N THR A 109 6.44 10.66 3.96
CA THR A 109 6.49 9.68 5.05
C THR A 109 5.14 9.71 5.77
N LEU A 110 4.37 8.63 5.67
CA LEU A 110 3.03 8.55 6.25
C LEU A 110 2.96 7.44 7.28
N HIS A 111 2.38 7.75 8.41
CA HIS A 111 2.10 6.78 9.46
C HIS A 111 0.64 6.87 9.89
N SER A 112 -0.07 5.73 9.88
CA SER A 112 -1.37 5.60 10.51
C SER A 112 -1.62 4.16 10.98
N SER A 113 -2.18 4.02 12.17
CA SER A 113 -2.49 2.68 12.71
C SER A 113 -3.76 2.07 12.10
N THR A 114 -4.66 2.90 11.56
CA THR A 114 -5.95 2.46 10.98
C THR A 114 -6.29 3.24 9.72
N GLY A 115 -7.32 2.79 8.98
CA GLY A 115 -7.77 3.45 7.77
C GLY A 115 -6.97 3.03 6.54
N THR A 116 -6.70 3.97 5.64
CA THR A 116 -5.96 3.73 4.40
C THR A 116 -4.84 4.75 4.23
N LEU A 117 -3.65 4.29 3.92
CA LEU A 117 -2.54 5.11 3.44
C LEU A 117 -2.52 5.05 1.91
N HIS A 118 -2.84 6.15 1.27
CA HIS A 118 -2.88 6.25 -0.19
C HIS A 118 -1.87 7.27 -0.71
N ALA A 119 -1.10 6.87 -1.73
CA ALA A 119 -0.18 7.75 -2.46
C ALA A 119 -0.26 7.46 -3.96
N GLU A 120 -0.38 8.51 -4.77
CA GLU A 120 -0.44 8.33 -6.22
C GLU A 120 0.33 9.41 -7.01
N LYS A 121 0.88 9.00 -8.17
CA LYS A 121 1.48 9.88 -9.19
C LYS A 121 2.60 10.76 -8.65
N LEU A 122 3.52 10.18 -7.87
CA LEU A 122 4.67 10.87 -7.32
C LEU A 122 5.98 10.36 -7.97
N HIS A 123 7.00 11.22 -7.92
CA HIS A 123 8.36 10.94 -8.37
C HIS A 123 9.39 11.03 -7.22
N GLY A 124 8.96 11.40 -6.02
CA GLY A 124 9.76 11.39 -4.80
C GLY A 124 9.57 10.09 -4.01
N ASP A 125 10.43 9.89 -3.02
CA ASP A 125 10.40 8.68 -2.19
C ASP A 125 9.10 8.58 -1.37
N VAL A 126 8.58 7.36 -1.27
CA VAL A 126 7.32 7.04 -0.58
C VAL A 126 7.60 6.06 0.54
N SER A 127 7.44 6.48 1.78
CA SER A 127 7.60 5.65 2.97
C SER A 127 6.27 5.59 3.75
N LEU A 128 5.69 4.40 3.85
CA LEU A 128 4.38 4.18 4.47
C LEU A 128 4.49 3.16 5.59
N GLU A 129 4.06 3.55 6.78
CA GLU A 129 3.99 2.65 7.93
C GLU A 129 2.56 2.58 8.45
N GLY A 130 1.93 1.42 8.28
CA GLY A 130 0.53 1.21 8.63
C GLY A 130 0.32 -0.10 9.37
N PRO A 131 0.49 -0.18 10.71
CA PRO A 131 0.35 -1.44 11.43
C PRO A 131 -0.96 -2.18 11.13
N GLY A 132 -2.09 -1.48 11.12
CA GLY A 132 -3.40 -2.02 10.75
C GLY A 132 -4.05 -1.33 9.56
N ALA A 133 -3.44 -0.26 9.02
CA ALA A 133 -3.98 0.47 7.88
C ALA A 133 -3.74 -0.30 6.56
N ALA A 134 -4.70 -0.23 5.66
CA ALA A 134 -4.50 -0.67 4.28
C ALA A 134 -3.58 0.30 3.55
N VAL A 135 -2.67 -0.21 2.73
CA VAL A 135 -1.73 0.59 1.93
C VAL A 135 -2.08 0.46 0.46
N ASP A 136 -2.22 1.58 -0.22
CA ASP A 136 -2.53 1.65 -1.65
C ASP A 136 -1.63 2.68 -2.32
N VAL A 137 -0.67 2.23 -3.13
CA VAL A 137 0.31 3.09 -3.83
C VAL A 137 0.18 2.87 -5.32
N ARG A 138 0.05 3.95 -6.09
CA ARG A 138 -0.19 3.87 -7.52
C ARG A 138 0.63 4.88 -8.32
N ASP A 139 1.02 4.47 -9.53
CA ASP A 139 1.66 5.36 -10.51
C ASP A 139 2.91 6.09 -9.95
N ILE A 140 3.80 5.38 -9.29
CA ILE A 140 5.08 5.91 -8.81
C ILE A 140 6.19 5.55 -9.80
N SER A 141 7.09 6.49 -10.07
CA SER A 141 8.22 6.24 -10.95
C SER A 141 9.51 6.85 -10.44
N ASP A 142 10.63 6.15 -10.74
CA ASP A 142 11.99 6.61 -10.48
C ASP A 142 12.26 6.97 -8.98
N ALA A 143 11.62 6.22 -8.05
CA ALA A 143 11.61 6.53 -6.63
C ALA A 143 11.77 5.28 -5.76
N HIS A 144 12.12 5.48 -4.49
CA HIS A 144 12.07 4.41 -3.48
C HIS A 144 10.66 4.32 -2.89
N VAL A 145 10.11 3.11 -2.84
CA VAL A 145 8.83 2.81 -2.18
C VAL A 145 9.10 1.83 -1.06
N HIS A 146 8.96 2.30 0.17
CA HIS A 146 9.11 1.47 1.37
C HIS A 146 7.78 1.37 2.11
N VAL A 147 7.30 0.14 2.34
CA VAL A 147 6.04 -0.14 3.02
C VAL A 147 6.26 -1.09 4.18
N LYS A 148 5.78 -0.70 5.35
CA LYS A 148 5.81 -1.55 6.54
C LYS A 148 4.41 -1.69 7.13
N THR A 149 3.95 -2.94 7.27
CA THR A 149 2.65 -3.25 7.85
C THR A 149 2.69 -4.47 8.77
N MET A 150 1.75 -4.56 9.70
CA MET A 150 1.54 -5.80 10.46
C MET A 150 0.39 -6.62 9.84
N ASN A 151 -0.81 -6.05 9.74
CA ASN A 151 -2.01 -6.77 9.32
C ASN A 151 -2.72 -6.10 8.13
N GLY A 152 -2.38 -4.86 7.80
CA GLY A 152 -2.98 -4.13 6.69
C GLY A 152 -2.63 -4.79 5.34
N SER A 153 -3.57 -4.81 4.42
CA SER A 153 -3.29 -5.21 3.04
C SER A 153 -2.43 -4.16 2.34
N VAL A 154 -1.56 -4.62 1.43
CA VAL A 154 -0.71 -3.74 0.61
C VAL A 154 -1.03 -3.97 -0.85
N ASN A 155 -1.38 -2.90 -1.54
CA ASN A 155 -1.57 -2.87 -2.98
C ASN A 155 -0.62 -1.86 -3.61
N LEU A 156 0.31 -2.34 -4.44
CA LEU A 156 1.21 -1.52 -5.24
C LEU A 156 0.85 -1.71 -6.71
N ASP A 157 0.49 -0.63 -7.39
CA ASP A 157 0.05 -0.68 -8.78
C ASP A 157 0.84 0.31 -9.64
N ASN A 158 1.36 -0.18 -10.77
CA ASN A 158 2.09 0.63 -11.75
C ASN A 158 3.29 1.40 -11.17
N ILE A 159 4.19 0.68 -10.48
CA ILE A 159 5.46 1.23 -9.99
C ILE A 159 6.56 0.94 -11.02
N LYS A 160 7.23 1.98 -11.52
CA LYS A 160 8.22 1.87 -12.59
C LYS A 160 9.59 2.37 -12.17
N ASN A 161 10.64 1.65 -12.59
CA ASN A 161 12.03 2.00 -12.31
C ASN A 161 12.31 2.24 -10.82
N GLY A 162 11.51 1.60 -9.94
CA GLY A 162 11.56 1.81 -8.51
C GLY A 162 12.59 0.93 -7.79
N HIS A 163 12.84 1.29 -6.55
CA HIS A 163 13.41 0.42 -5.54
C HIS A 163 12.28 0.17 -4.53
N VAL A 164 11.71 -1.03 -4.56
CA VAL A 164 10.50 -1.36 -3.80
C VAL A 164 10.83 -2.35 -2.68
N GLU A 165 10.52 -1.96 -1.45
CA GLU A 165 10.65 -2.81 -0.27
C GLU A 165 9.33 -2.86 0.49
N VAL A 166 8.84 -4.07 0.76
CA VAL A 166 7.61 -4.33 1.51
C VAL A 166 7.88 -5.31 2.63
N ASP A 167 7.64 -4.89 3.85
CA ASP A 167 7.67 -5.73 5.06
C ASP A 167 6.26 -5.91 5.61
N SER A 168 5.74 -7.13 5.60
CA SER A 168 4.42 -7.48 6.12
C SER A 168 4.49 -8.61 7.14
N LEU A 169 3.72 -8.53 8.22
CA LEU A 169 3.59 -9.65 9.14
C LEU A 169 2.53 -10.65 8.65
N SER A 170 1.29 -10.18 8.37
CA SER A 170 0.18 -11.04 7.96
C SER A 170 -0.74 -10.47 6.88
N GLY A 171 -0.58 -9.19 6.53
CA GLY A 171 -1.34 -8.55 5.45
C GLY A 171 -1.04 -9.18 4.09
N GLU A 172 -2.04 -9.31 3.25
CA GLU A 172 -1.87 -9.69 1.85
C GLU A 172 -1.12 -8.59 1.10
N VAL A 173 -0.13 -8.98 0.29
CA VAL A 173 0.66 -8.06 -0.53
C VAL A 173 0.39 -8.35 -2.00
N THR A 174 -0.14 -7.38 -2.71
CA THR A 174 -0.38 -7.44 -4.16
C THR A 174 0.50 -6.42 -4.87
N LEU A 175 1.27 -6.90 -5.84
CA LEU A 175 2.12 -6.09 -6.72
C LEU A 175 1.61 -6.26 -8.14
N ASN A 176 1.04 -5.21 -8.73
CA ASN A 176 0.54 -5.20 -10.08
C ASN A 176 1.37 -4.24 -10.95
N SER A 177 2.02 -4.77 -11.99
CA SER A 177 2.87 -3.97 -12.88
C SER A 177 3.97 -3.20 -12.13
N VAL A 178 4.61 -3.87 -11.18
CA VAL A 178 5.72 -3.31 -10.39
C VAL A 178 7.04 -3.79 -10.96
N ASN A 179 7.89 -2.87 -11.39
CA ASN A 179 9.23 -3.19 -11.89
C ASN A 179 10.27 -2.16 -11.44
N GLY A 180 11.52 -2.58 -11.41
CA GLY A 180 12.63 -1.73 -11.01
C GLY A 180 13.93 -2.49 -10.78
N ALA A 181 14.93 -1.78 -10.28
CA ALA A 181 16.24 -2.38 -10.00
C ALA A 181 16.18 -3.42 -8.86
N LEU A 182 15.36 -3.17 -7.86
CA LEU A 182 15.07 -4.11 -6.77
C LEU A 182 13.59 -4.09 -6.42
N VAL A 183 12.98 -5.26 -6.31
CA VAL A 183 11.64 -5.46 -5.75
C VAL A 183 11.74 -6.55 -4.68
N GLN A 184 11.68 -6.16 -3.44
CA GLN A 184 11.79 -7.05 -2.30
C GLN A 184 10.50 -7.06 -1.49
N VAL A 185 9.95 -8.24 -1.24
CA VAL A 185 8.80 -8.44 -0.35
C VAL A 185 9.15 -9.51 0.67
N VAL A 186 8.99 -9.16 1.93
CA VAL A 186 9.13 -10.09 3.05
C VAL A 186 7.81 -10.15 3.80
N SER A 187 7.24 -11.36 3.91
CA SER A 187 6.03 -11.61 4.70
C SER A 187 6.24 -12.73 5.69
N THR A 188 5.61 -12.67 6.84
CA THR A 188 5.60 -13.81 7.76
C THR A 188 4.51 -14.81 7.39
N SER A 189 3.26 -14.35 7.20
CA SER A 189 2.14 -15.25 6.91
C SER A 189 1.19 -14.75 5.82
N GLY A 190 1.30 -13.49 5.41
CA GLY A 190 0.49 -12.91 4.33
C GLY A 190 0.83 -13.55 2.98
N ARG A 191 -0.19 -13.69 2.14
CA ARG A 191 -0.02 -14.09 0.74
C ARG A 191 0.70 -12.99 -0.03
N ILE A 192 1.56 -13.37 -0.97
CA ILE A 192 2.23 -12.46 -1.88
C ILE A 192 1.76 -12.76 -3.30
N ASN A 193 1.13 -11.79 -3.95
CA ASN A 193 0.65 -11.87 -5.33
C ASN A 193 1.45 -10.89 -6.20
N TYR A 194 2.17 -11.40 -7.17
CA TYR A 194 2.84 -10.61 -8.19
C TYR A 194 2.15 -10.80 -9.54
N ILE A 195 1.78 -9.70 -10.18
CA ILE A 195 1.11 -9.70 -11.49
C ILE A 195 1.82 -8.72 -12.39
N GLY A 196 2.58 -9.20 -13.38
CA GLY A 196 3.29 -8.30 -14.29
C GLY A 196 4.53 -8.91 -14.91
N ASP A 197 5.27 -8.10 -15.65
CA ASP A 197 6.55 -8.46 -16.22
C ASP A 197 7.67 -8.09 -15.25
N PHE A 198 8.64 -8.98 -15.06
CA PHE A 198 9.83 -8.71 -14.24
C PHE A 198 10.80 -7.69 -14.87
N GLY A 199 10.49 -7.14 -16.04
CA GLY A 199 11.39 -6.22 -16.74
C GLY A 199 12.66 -6.91 -17.26
N ASN A 200 13.65 -6.10 -17.66
CA ASN A 200 14.81 -6.60 -18.38
C ASN A 200 16.10 -6.71 -17.53
N SER A 201 16.15 -6.19 -16.30
CA SER A 201 17.38 -6.17 -15.50
C SER A 201 17.11 -5.84 -14.02
N GLY A 202 16.11 -6.45 -13.42
CA GLY A 202 15.78 -6.25 -12.01
C GLY A 202 16.12 -7.45 -11.13
N GLU A 203 16.18 -7.23 -9.83
CA GLU A 203 16.22 -8.28 -8.83
C GLU A 203 14.89 -8.33 -8.08
N TYR A 204 14.24 -9.49 -8.11
CA TYR A 204 12.95 -9.74 -7.46
C TYR A 204 13.10 -10.79 -6.40
N ARG A 205 12.84 -10.42 -5.15
CA ARG A 205 12.91 -11.30 -3.99
C ARG A 205 11.57 -11.33 -3.27
N LEU A 206 10.79 -12.39 -3.49
CA LEU A 206 9.52 -12.59 -2.80
C LEU A 206 9.70 -13.71 -1.78
N THR A 207 9.63 -13.38 -0.51
CA THR A 207 9.89 -14.31 0.59
C THR A 207 8.75 -14.31 1.58
N SER A 208 8.25 -15.49 1.92
CA SER A 208 7.28 -15.65 3.02
C SER A 208 7.72 -16.77 3.96
N HIS A 209 7.31 -16.70 5.23
CA HIS A 209 7.50 -17.84 6.12
C HIS A 209 6.41 -18.90 5.90
N SER A 210 5.13 -18.52 5.94
CA SER A 210 4.02 -19.47 5.78
C SER A 210 2.98 -19.09 4.72
N GLY A 211 3.01 -17.87 4.20
CA GLY A 211 2.12 -17.41 3.14
C GLY A 211 2.48 -18.00 1.78
N ASP A 212 1.47 -18.14 0.95
CA ASP A 212 1.63 -18.56 -0.44
C ASP A 212 2.23 -17.42 -1.28
N ILE A 213 2.97 -17.78 -2.32
CA ILE A 213 3.52 -16.83 -3.30
C ILE A 213 2.98 -17.21 -4.67
N GLU A 214 2.28 -16.29 -5.29
CA GLU A 214 1.76 -16.45 -6.64
C GLU A 214 2.37 -15.37 -7.55
N ALA A 215 2.98 -15.78 -8.66
CA ALA A 215 3.53 -14.87 -9.66
C ALA A 215 2.87 -15.14 -11.00
N THR A 216 2.04 -14.22 -11.49
CA THR A 216 1.35 -14.30 -12.78
C THR A 216 2.05 -13.40 -13.79
N ILE A 217 2.72 -14.00 -14.77
CA ILE A 217 3.61 -13.31 -15.70
C ILE A 217 3.25 -13.55 -17.16
N PRO A 218 3.53 -12.60 -18.06
CA PRO A 218 3.38 -12.78 -19.49
C PRO A 218 4.33 -13.85 -20.05
N GLU A 219 3.95 -14.49 -21.15
CA GLU A 219 4.77 -15.54 -21.80
C GLU A 219 6.10 -15.02 -22.36
N TRP A 220 6.16 -13.74 -22.72
CA TRP A 220 7.37 -13.12 -23.28
C TRP A 220 8.39 -12.68 -22.23
N THR A 221 8.06 -12.79 -20.95
CA THR A 221 8.97 -12.42 -19.84
C THR A 221 10.27 -13.21 -19.91
N SER A 222 11.39 -12.51 -19.77
CA SER A 222 12.72 -13.11 -19.70
C SER A 222 13.26 -12.97 -18.28
N ALA A 223 13.50 -14.09 -17.62
CA ALA A 223 13.97 -14.10 -16.24
C ALA A 223 14.74 -15.37 -15.89
N ASP A 224 15.68 -15.20 -14.95
CA ASP A 224 16.32 -16.26 -14.21
C ASP A 224 15.52 -16.52 -12.93
N VAL A 225 14.78 -17.62 -12.88
CA VAL A 225 13.88 -17.92 -11.77
C VAL A 225 14.43 -19.02 -10.90
N SER A 226 14.41 -18.83 -9.60
CA SER A 226 14.62 -19.87 -8.60
C SER A 226 13.51 -19.83 -7.56
N ALA A 227 12.83 -20.95 -7.37
CA ALA A 227 11.73 -21.08 -6.42
C ALA A 227 11.94 -22.27 -5.50
N ARG A 228 11.67 -22.08 -4.22
CA ARG A 228 11.80 -23.15 -3.22
C ARG A 228 10.79 -22.98 -2.09
N SER A 229 10.05 -24.06 -1.82
CA SER A 229 9.31 -24.24 -0.57
C SER A 229 9.93 -25.38 0.24
N ILE A 230 10.14 -25.19 1.55
CA ILE A 230 10.76 -26.25 2.38
C ILE A 230 9.75 -27.33 2.74
N ARG A 231 8.51 -26.96 3.05
CA ARG A 231 7.46 -27.88 3.47
C ARG A 231 6.21 -27.87 2.58
N GLY A 232 6.03 -26.86 1.74
CA GLY A 232 4.92 -26.74 0.80
C GLY A 232 5.28 -27.29 -0.58
N GLU A 233 4.49 -26.86 -1.56
CA GLU A 233 4.60 -27.30 -2.95
C GLU A 233 5.03 -26.13 -3.84
N VAL A 234 5.67 -26.46 -4.96
CA VAL A 234 6.08 -25.51 -5.98
C VAL A 234 5.59 -25.98 -7.33
N HIS A 235 4.81 -25.13 -8.02
CA HIS A 235 4.23 -25.38 -9.34
C HIS A 235 4.68 -24.30 -10.32
N ASP A 236 4.96 -24.71 -11.55
CA ASP A 236 5.28 -23.84 -12.67
C ASP A 236 4.43 -24.22 -13.89
N ASP A 237 3.69 -23.26 -14.42
CA ASP A 237 2.91 -23.44 -15.65
C ASP A 237 3.73 -23.01 -16.89
N ILE A 238 4.97 -22.56 -16.70
CA ILE A 238 5.82 -21.99 -17.74
C ILE A 238 7.05 -22.89 -17.93
N PRO A 239 7.33 -23.35 -19.16
CA PRO A 239 8.49 -24.20 -19.39
C PRO A 239 9.79 -23.42 -19.13
N LEU A 240 10.55 -23.89 -18.15
CA LEU A 240 11.86 -23.35 -17.80
C LEU A 240 12.98 -24.17 -18.45
N GLN A 241 14.01 -23.51 -18.97
CA GLN A 241 15.25 -24.15 -19.38
C GLN A 241 16.10 -24.40 -18.12
N PRO A 242 16.43 -25.67 -17.79
CA PRO A 242 17.19 -25.97 -16.59
C PRO A 242 18.58 -25.32 -16.60
N LYS A 243 19.04 -24.86 -15.46
CA LYS A 243 20.43 -24.40 -15.27
C LYS A 243 21.35 -25.56 -14.87
N ASN A 244 22.58 -25.51 -15.37
CA ASN A 244 23.61 -26.49 -14.99
C ASN A 244 24.03 -26.40 -13.52
N HIS A 245 23.92 -25.22 -12.91
CA HIS A 245 24.22 -24.98 -11.50
C HIS A 245 23.03 -24.31 -10.82
N THR A 246 22.50 -24.97 -9.81
CA THR A 246 21.37 -24.46 -9.00
C THR A 246 21.87 -24.07 -7.62
N PRO A 247 21.32 -23.01 -6.99
CA PRO A 247 21.74 -22.55 -5.67
C PRO A 247 21.32 -23.51 -4.53
N PHE A 248 20.53 -24.54 -4.83
CA PHE A 248 20.05 -25.56 -3.88
C PHE A 248 19.64 -26.82 -4.63
N PRO A 249 19.53 -27.96 -3.93
CA PRO A 249 19.01 -29.21 -4.52
C PRO A 249 17.57 -29.01 -5.04
N LEU A 250 17.31 -29.52 -6.26
CA LEU A 250 15.99 -29.47 -6.88
C LEU A 250 15.16 -30.68 -6.46
N ASP A 251 14.44 -30.56 -5.36
CA ASP A 251 13.51 -31.59 -4.90
C ASP A 251 12.20 -31.46 -5.70
N LYS A 252 11.84 -32.52 -6.43
CA LYS A 252 10.65 -32.55 -7.29
C LYS A 252 9.39 -32.12 -6.50
N GLY A 253 8.68 -31.12 -7.02
CA GLY A 253 7.49 -30.54 -6.39
C GLY A 253 7.75 -29.59 -5.22
N ARG A 254 9.03 -29.35 -4.86
CA ARG A 254 9.40 -28.41 -3.79
C ARG A 254 10.39 -27.33 -4.23
N ALA A 255 11.05 -27.53 -5.36
CA ALA A 255 11.98 -26.55 -5.88
C ALA A 255 12.07 -26.65 -7.40
N PHE A 256 12.24 -25.53 -8.06
CA PHE A 256 12.70 -25.44 -9.44
C PHE A 256 13.69 -24.29 -9.60
N ALA A 257 14.54 -24.38 -10.61
CA ALA A 257 15.39 -23.27 -11.06
C ALA A 257 15.62 -23.40 -12.56
N GLY A 258 15.50 -22.29 -13.26
CA GLY A 258 15.66 -22.27 -14.70
C GLY A 258 15.59 -20.87 -15.28
N THR A 259 15.88 -20.78 -16.56
CA THR A 259 15.77 -19.54 -17.33
C THR A 259 14.52 -19.62 -18.19
N MET A 260 13.78 -18.52 -18.28
CA MET A 260 12.65 -18.35 -19.18
C MET A 260 12.91 -17.19 -20.15
N GLY A 261 12.21 -17.22 -21.30
CA GLY A 261 12.34 -16.21 -22.32
C GLY A 261 13.54 -16.40 -23.27
N ARG A 262 13.76 -15.41 -24.14
CA ARG A 262 14.74 -15.48 -25.23
C ARG A 262 15.82 -14.39 -25.19
N VAL A 263 15.77 -13.50 -24.23
CA VAL A 263 16.66 -12.31 -24.16
C VAL A 263 17.88 -12.63 -23.32
N ALA A 264 19.06 -12.22 -23.78
CA ALA A 264 20.33 -12.45 -23.10
C ALA A 264 20.46 -11.72 -21.75
N VAL A 265 19.74 -10.62 -21.55
CA VAL A 265 19.64 -9.88 -20.28
C VAL A 265 18.30 -10.21 -19.64
N SER A 266 18.32 -10.78 -18.48
CA SER A 266 17.13 -11.21 -17.77
C SER A 266 17.17 -10.75 -16.31
N SER A 267 16.00 -10.51 -15.75
CA SER A 267 15.87 -10.26 -14.33
C SER A 267 16.13 -11.52 -13.50
N THR A 268 16.64 -11.35 -12.31
CA THR A 268 16.81 -12.43 -11.34
C THR A 268 15.60 -12.48 -10.41
N VAL A 269 14.94 -13.63 -10.34
CA VAL A 269 13.72 -13.83 -9.54
C VAL A 269 13.94 -14.95 -8.53
N VAL A 270 13.75 -14.62 -7.27
CA VAL A 270 13.90 -15.53 -6.15
C VAL A 270 12.58 -15.61 -5.38
N LEU A 271 11.91 -16.77 -5.42
CA LEU A 271 10.68 -17.03 -4.71
C LEU A 271 10.97 -18.05 -3.58
N ARG A 272 10.73 -17.67 -2.33
CA ARG A 272 11.03 -18.54 -1.20
C ARG A 272 9.89 -18.54 -0.18
N THR A 273 9.51 -19.73 0.26
CA THR A 273 8.64 -19.89 1.43
C THR A 273 9.10 -21.08 2.28
N PHE A 274 8.76 -21.06 3.57
CA PHE A 274 9.05 -22.20 4.43
C PHE A 274 7.96 -23.26 4.33
N SER A 275 6.66 -22.88 4.42
CA SER A 275 5.54 -23.82 4.40
C SER A 275 4.41 -23.48 3.41
N GLY A 276 4.43 -22.31 2.80
CA GLY A 276 3.47 -21.90 1.79
C GLY A 276 3.69 -22.61 0.45
N LYS A 277 2.75 -22.42 -0.46
CA LYS A 277 2.85 -22.85 -1.85
C LYS A 277 3.45 -21.75 -2.71
N ILE A 278 4.19 -22.13 -3.74
CA ILE A 278 4.67 -21.20 -4.77
C ILE A 278 4.06 -21.62 -6.09
N HIS A 279 3.45 -20.67 -6.80
CA HIS A 279 2.90 -20.91 -8.11
C HIS A 279 3.36 -19.84 -9.10
N LEU A 280 4.11 -20.25 -10.11
CA LEU A 280 4.46 -19.41 -11.25
C LEU A 280 3.46 -19.66 -12.37
N ARG A 281 2.58 -18.68 -12.61
CA ARG A 281 1.48 -18.77 -13.57
C ARG A 281 1.76 -18.03 -14.87
N LYS A 282 1.30 -18.59 -15.96
CA LYS A 282 1.20 -17.87 -17.23
C LYS A 282 -0.04 -16.95 -17.19
N ARG A 283 0.17 -15.67 -17.55
CA ARG A 283 -0.94 -14.73 -17.72
C ARG A 283 -1.79 -15.15 -18.92
N ALA A 284 -3.09 -15.33 -18.71
CA ALA A 284 -4.02 -15.57 -19.82
C ALA A 284 -4.05 -14.35 -20.75
N GLU A 285 -3.88 -14.56 -22.04
CA GLU A 285 -4.11 -13.51 -23.03
C GLU A 285 -5.59 -13.11 -22.98
N LYS A 286 -5.86 -11.81 -22.78
CA LYS A 286 -7.21 -11.31 -23.02
C LYS A 286 -7.46 -11.37 -24.51
N GLN A 287 -8.39 -12.22 -24.92
CA GLN A 287 -8.98 -12.24 -26.27
C GLN A 287 -9.71 -10.92 -26.56
#